data_656bc274a2288c706df16cd8b106aa6e
#
_entry.id   656bc274a2288c706df16cd8b106aa6e
#
_cell.length_a   1.000
_cell.length_b   1.000
_cell.length_c   1.000
_cell.angle_alpha   90.00
_cell.angle_beta   90.00
_cell.angle_gamma   90.00
#
_symmetry.space_group_name_H-M   'P 1'
#
loop_
_entity.id
_entity.type
_entity.pdbx_description
1 polymer ?
#
loop_
_entity_poly.entity_id
_entity_poly.type
_entity_poly.pdbx_seq_one_letter_code
_entity_poly.pdbx_strand_id
1 'polypeptide(L)'
;MVETLSSLFPHSATTGDITVRVAVSYLAEQSAPEQGRWFWSYHVRIENHGSASVQLLGRHWRILDGRGNLHEVRGQGVVGDMPVIAPGTSYDYVSGCPLDTQQGTMEGDYQLVDDGGNAFEAAIPRFALLTPAA
;
A
#
# COMPACT_ATOMS: atom_id res chain seq x y z
N MET A 1 1.89 11.02 -19.62
CA MET A 1 1.85 11.26 -18.17
C MET A 1 1.21 10.10 -17.44
N VAL A 2 -0.05 9.77 -17.78
CA VAL A 2 -0.75 8.63 -17.17
C VAL A 2 0.00 7.33 -17.39
N GLU A 3 0.54 7.09 -18.58
CA GLU A 3 1.30 5.89 -18.91
C GLU A 3 2.56 5.77 -18.05
N THR A 4 3.24 6.90 -17.76
CA THR A 4 4.43 6.89 -16.92
C THR A 4 4.09 6.45 -15.50
N LEU A 5 3.00 6.95 -14.92
CA LEU A 5 2.56 6.54 -13.59
C LEU A 5 2.16 5.07 -13.58
N SER A 6 1.47 4.59 -14.63
CA SER A 6 1.09 3.19 -14.74
C SER A 6 2.30 2.27 -14.84
N SER A 7 3.40 2.72 -15.48
CA SER A 7 4.63 1.95 -15.57
C SER A 7 5.35 1.89 -14.23
N LEU A 8 5.37 3.00 -13.46
CA LEU A 8 6.03 3.07 -12.16
C LEU A 8 5.22 2.39 -11.07
N PHE A 9 3.89 2.43 -11.18
CA PHE A 9 2.97 1.86 -10.19
C PHE A 9 1.99 0.95 -10.91
N PRO A 10 2.33 -0.35 -11.07
CA PRO A 10 1.47 -1.28 -11.83
C PRO A 10 0.10 -1.53 -11.22
N HIS A 11 -0.07 -1.23 -9.93
CA HIS A 11 -1.32 -1.49 -9.21
C HIS A 11 -1.95 -0.17 -8.80
N SER A 12 -3.26 -0.02 -9.00
CA SER A 12 -3.97 1.17 -8.55
C SER A 12 -5.43 0.86 -8.25
N ALA A 13 -6.00 1.63 -7.35
CA ALA A 13 -7.42 1.60 -7.02
C ALA A 13 -7.88 3.01 -6.73
N THR A 14 -9.07 3.35 -7.18
CA THR A 14 -9.65 4.67 -6.97
C THR A 14 -10.95 4.53 -6.18
N THR A 15 -11.05 5.29 -5.10
CA THR A 15 -12.25 5.38 -4.28
C THR A 15 -12.62 6.86 -4.20
N GLY A 16 -13.75 7.24 -4.81
CA GLY A 16 -14.11 8.65 -4.89
C GLY A 16 -13.00 9.46 -5.57
N ASP A 17 -12.47 10.44 -4.86
CA ASP A 17 -11.42 11.33 -5.37
C ASP A 17 -10.00 10.86 -5.01
N ILE A 18 -9.88 9.72 -4.33
CA ILE A 18 -8.59 9.24 -3.86
C ILE A 18 -8.13 8.07 -4.71
N THR A 19 -6.93 8.18 -5.27
CA THR A 19 -6.28 7.09 -6.00
C THR A 19 -5.08 6.60 -5.21
N VAL A 20 -5.03 5.29 -4.96
CA VAL A 20 -3.91 4.64 -4.29
C VAL A 20 -3.15 3.83 -5.34
N ARG A 21 -1.86 4.10 -5.49
CA ARG A 21 -0.98 3.39 -6.43
C ARG A 21 0.09 2.64 -5.64
N VAL A 22 0.44 1.45 -6.10
CA VAL A 22 1.43 0.61 -5.42
C VAL A 22 2.41 0.03 -6.44
N ALA A 23 3.69 0.06 -6.06
CA ALA A 23 4.76 -0.67 -6.73
C ALA A 23 5.45 -1.55 -5.69
N VAL A 24 5.64 -2.83 -5.98
CA VAL A 24 6.23 -3.79 -5.05
C VAL A 24 7.52 -4.34 -5.64
N SER A 25 8.52 -4.59 -4.77
CA SER A 25 9.82 -5.13 -5.18
C SER A 25 10.25 -6.21 -4.21
N TYR A 26 10.68 -7.35 -4.75
CA TYR A 26 11.30 -8.40 -3.93
C TYR A 26 12.73 -7.97 -3.58
N LEU A 27 13.10 -8.08 -2.30
CA LEU A 27 14.41 -7.69 -1.80
C LEU A 27 15.25 -8.95 -1.50
N ALA A 28 15.93 -9.46 -2.53
CA ALA A 28 16.74 -10.67 -2.41
C ALA A 28 17.82 -10.53 -1.34
N GLU A 29 18.45 -9.36 -1.24
CA GLU A 29 19.52 -9.12 -0.27
C GLU A 29 19.06 -9.13 1.18
N GLN A 30 17.77 -8.85 1.42
CA GLN A 30 17.19 -8.86 2.75
C GLN A 30 16.40 -10.13 3.03
N SER A 31 16.36 -11.03 2.06
CA SER A 31 15.67 -12.32 2.19
C SER A 31 16.66 -13.41 2.58
N ALA A 32 16.16 -14.46 3.20
CA ALA A 32 16.91 -15.65 3.56
C ALA A 32 16.03 -16.86 3.29
N PRO A 33 15.83 -17.25 2.01
CA PRO A 33 14.93 -18.36 1.66
C PRO A 33 15.31 -19.69 2.31
N GLU A 34 16.60 -19.94 2.49
CA GLU A 34 17.10 -21.14 3.16
C GLU A 34 16.71 -21.18 4.64
N GLN A 35 16.31 -20.04 5.20
CA GLN A 35 15.80 -19.94 6.57
C GLN A 35 14.29 -19.71 6.60
N GLY A 36 13.63 -19.81 5.45
CA GLY A 36 12.19 -19.62 5.36
C GLY A 36 11.77 -18.17 5.50
N ARG A 37 12.59 -17.24 5.01
CA ARG A 37 12.28 -15.80 5.11
C ARG A 37 12.40 -15.12 3.77
N TRP A 38 11.32 -14.44 3.36
CA TRP A 38 11.25 -13.66 2.14
C TRP A 38 10.80 -12.25 2.50
N PHE A 39 11.34 -11.24 1.82
CA PHE A 39 11.08 -9.85 2.16
C PHE A 39 10.83 -9.02 0.90
N TRP A 40 9.78 -8.20 0.94
CA TRP A 40 9.43 -7.26 -0.14
C TRP A 40 9.36 -5.85 0.42
N SER A 41 9.71 -4.87 -0.42
CA SER A 41 9.36 -3.48 -0.16
C SER A 41 8.19 -3.10 -1.05
N TYR A 42 7.39 -2.16 -0.61
CA TYR A 42 6.33 -1.61 -1.43
C TYR A 42 6.31 -0.09 -1.28
N HIS A 43 6.16 0.58 -2.42
CA HIS A 43 6.04 2.02 -2.51
C HIS A 43 4.57 2.34 -2.78
N VAL A 44 3.99 3.19 -1.94
CA VAL A 44 2.60 3.61 -2.06
C VAL A 44 2.57 5.10 -2.37
N ARG A 45 1.73 5.47 -3.33
CA ARG A 45 1.42 6.85 -3.65
C ARG A 45 -0.07 7.06 -3.48
N ILE A 46 -0.45 8.04 -2.66
CA ILE A 46 -1.85 8.38 -2.40
C ILE A 46 -2.11 9.74 -3.01
N GLU A 47 -3.02 9.80 -3.98
CA GLU A 47 -3.33 11.01 -4.76
C GLU A 47 -4.70 11.54 -4.39
N ASN A 48 -4.78 12.84 -4.13
CA ASN A 48 -6.05 13.51 -3.88
C ASN A 48 -6.46 14.30 -5.11
N HIS A 49 -7.45 13.82 -5.83
CA HIS A 49 -8.00 14.45 -7.03
C HIS A 49 -9.25 15.27 -6.74
N GLY A 50 -9.61 15.42 -5.48
CA GLY A 50 -10.77 16.18 -5.07
C GLY A 50 -10.51 17.66 -4.90
N SER A 51 -11.49 18.37 -4.35
CA SER A 51 -11.45 19.80 -4.09
C SER A 51 -11.23 20.13 -2.61
N ALA A 52 -11.19 19.13 -1.75
CA ALA A 52 -10.98 19.29 -0.29
C ALA A 52 -9.74 18.53 0.14
N SER A 53 -9.04 19.07 1.14
CA SER A 53 -7.92 18.36 1.77
C SER A 53 -8.43 17.15 2.55
N VAL A 54 -7.63 16.08 2.60
CA VAL A 54 -7.93 14.88 3.38
C VAL A 54 -6.74 14.58 4.28
N GLN A 55 -7.01 13.97 5.44
CA GLN A 55 -5.95 13.52 6.34
C GLN A 55 -6.03 12.01 6.47
N LEU A 56 -4.89 11.35 6.31
CA LEU A 56 -4.79 9.91 6.50
C LEU A 56 -4.63 9.65 8.00
N LEU A 57 -5.57 8.90 8.57
CA LEU A 57 -5.60 8.62 10.00
C LEU A 57 -5.14 7.21 10.33
N GLY A 58 -5.39 6.24 9.46
CA GLY A 58 -5.10 4.86 9.77
C GLY A 58 -4.97 3.98 8.54
N ARG A 59 -4.51 2.77 8.79
CA ARG A 59 -4.34 1.75 7.76
C ARG A 59 -4.82 0.41 8.26
N HIS A 60 -5.34 -0.40 7.35
CA HIS A 60 -5.69 -1.79 7.62
C HIS A 60 -5.18 -2.62 6.44
N TRP A 61 -4.23 -3.49 6.70
CA TRP A 61 -3.68 -4.41 5.70
C TRP A 61 -4.20 -5.81 5.95
N ARG A 62 -4.52 -6.50 4.87
CA ARG A 62 -4.84 -7.93 4.87
C ARG A 62 -3.80 -8.62 4.01
N ILE A 63 -2.99 -9.45 4.63
CA ILE A 63 -1.85 -10.10 3.99
C ILE A 63 -2.13 -11.61 4.01
N LEU A 64 -2.27 -12.19 2.83
CA LEU A 64 -2.49 -13.64 2.69
C LEU A 64 -1.16 -14.28 2.30
N ASP A 65 -0.68 -15.22 3.13
CA ASP A 65 0.57 -15.90 2.83
C ASP A 65 0.33 -17.09 1.88
N GLY A 66 1.42 -17.76 1.48
CA GLY A 66 1.36 -18.87 0.53
C GLY A 66 0.71 -20.13 1.06
N ARG A 67 0.46 -20.21 2.39
CA ARG A 67 -0.25 -21.32 3.01
C ARG A 67 -1.73 -21.06 3.18
N GLY A 68 -2.19 -19.86 2.78
CA GLY A 68 -3.58 -19.47 2.95
C GLY A 68 -3.91 -18.85 4.30
N ASN A 69 -2.90 -18.51 5.11
CA ASN A 69 -3.12 -17.84 6.37
C ASN A 69 -3.25 -16.34 6.17
N LEU A 70 -4.29 -15.76 6.77
CA LEU A 70 -4.54 -14.32 6.70
C LEU A 70 -3.90 -13.63 7.90
N HIS A 71 -3.08 -12.62 7.62
CA HIS A 71 -2.47 -11.76 8.63
C HIS A 71 -3.02 -10.36 8.47
N GLU A 72 -3.59 -9.80 9.52
CA GLU A 72 -4.15 -8.46 9.49
C GLU A 72 -3.28 -7.52 10.30
N VAL A 73 -3.00 -6.34 9.74
CA VAL A 73 -2.22 -5.29 10.40
C VAL A 73 -3.05 -4.03 10.42
N ARG A 74 -3.34 -3.53 11.61
CA ARG A 74 -4.05 -2.27 11.81
C ARG A 74 -3.13 -1.30 12.54
N GLY A 75 -3.20 -0.03 12.17
CA GLY A 75 -2.37 0.97 12.83
C GLY A 75 -2.79 2.38 12.47
N GLN A 76 -2.28 3.34 13.25
CA GLN A 76 -2.48 4.76 13.00
C GLN A 76 -1.47 5.25 11.97
N GLY A 77 -1.93 6.03 11.00
CA GLY A 77 -1.07 6.64 10.02
C GLY A 77 -0.29 5.67 9.16
N VAL A 78 0.78 6.16 8.58
CA VAL A 78 1.73 5.38 7.78
C VAL A 78 3.15 5.83 8.13
N VAL A 79 4.02 4.87 8.41
CA VAL A 79 5.42 5.09 8.81
C VAL A 79 5.60 6.24 9.82
N GLY A 80 4.72 6.27 10.83
CA GLY A 80 4.77 7.27 11.91
C GLY A 80 4.18 8.62 11.56
N ASP A 81 3.46 8.75 10.44
CA ASP A 81 2.93 10.02 9.97
C ASP A 81 1.42 9.93 9.70
N MET A 82 0.71 11.02 9.92
CA MET A 82 -0.71 11.16 9.55
C MET A 82 -0.84 12.36 8.61
N PRO A 83 -0.42 12.20 7.34
CA PRO A 83 -0.30 13.33 6.43
C PRO A 83 -1.64 13.94 6.04
N VAL A 84 -1.63 15.26 5.86
CA VAL A 84 -2.73 15.97 5.21
C VAL A 84 -2.36 16.09 3.73
N ILE A 85 -3.24 15.64 2.86
CA ILE A 85 -3.02 15.64 1.42
C ILE A 85 -3.95 16.69 0.80
N ALA A 86 -3.36 17.78 0.34
CA ALA A 86 -4.11 18.88 -0.26
C ALA A 86 -4.67 18.48 -1.64
N PRO A 87 -5.73 19.16 -2.12
CA PRO A 87 -6.24 18.90 -3.46
C PRO A 87 -5.16 19.02 -4.53
N GLY A 88 -5.13 18.07 -5.45
CA GLY A 88 -4.17 18.05 -6.55
C GLY A 88 -2.77 17.63 -6.17
N THR A 89 -2.56 17.15 -4.93
CA THR A 89 -1.25 16.70 -4.47
C THR A 89 -1.28 15.21 -4.14
N SER A 90 -0.13 14.68 -3.77
CA SER A 90 0.02 13.28 -3.40
C SER A 90 0.96 13.13 -2.21
N TYR A 91 0.89 11.96 -1.58
CA TYR A 91 1.78 11.56 -0.50
C TYR A 91 2.34 10.18 -0.83
N ASP A 92 3.65 10.04 -0.72
CA ASP A 92 4.36 8.80 -1.02
C ASP A 92 5.05 8.27 0.23
N TYR A 93 5.09 6.94 0.37
CA TYR A 93 5.93 6.31 1.39
C TYR A 93 6.36 4.93 0.93
N VAL A 94 7.40 4.40 1.58
CA VAL A 94 7.91 3.05 1.32
C VAL A 94 7.90 2.31 2.63
N SER A 95 7.48 1.05 2.58
CA SER A 95 7.48 0.16 3.74
C SER A 95 7.84 -1.25 3.28
N GLY A 96 7.85 -2.20 4.20
CA GLY A 96 8.25 -3.56 3.88
C GLY A 96 7.30 -4.59 4.43
N CYS A 97 7.32 -5.77 3.82
CA CYS A 97 6.51 -6.91 4.23
C CYS A 97 7.36 -8.18 4.24
N PRO A 98 7.61 -8.78 5.41
CA PRO A 98 8.24 -10.08 5.49
C PRO A 98 7.18 -11.18 5.46
N LEU A 99 7.50 -12.30 4.81
CA LEU A 99 6.69 -13.51 4.87
C LEU A 99 7.59 -14.71 5.15
N ASP A 100 7.00 -15.75 5.71
CA ASP A 100 7.63 -17.06 5.87
C ASP A 100 7.24 -18.02 4.75
N THR A 101 6.67 -17.50 3.68
CA THR A 101 6.36 -18.23 2.45
C THR A 101 6.91 -17.47 1.25
N GLN A 102 7.14 -18.20 0.16
CA GLN A 102 7.77 -17.66 -1.04
C GLN A 102 6.88 -16.66 -1.78
N GLN A 103 5.59 -16.67 -1.51
CA GLN A 103 4.63 -15.81 -2.19
C GLN A 103 3.47 -15.47 -1.28
N GLY A 104 2.72 -14.45 -1.65
CA GLY A 104 1.51 -14.04 -0.96
C GLY A 104 0.82 -12.92 -1.70
N THR A 105 -0.17 -12.31 -1.05
CA THR A 105 -0.88 -11.14 -1.59
C THR A 105 -1.10 -10.14 -0.49
N MET A 106 -1.24 -8.87 -0.87
CA MET A 106 -1.60 -7.79 0.03
C MET A 106 -2.75 -6.99 -0.55
N GLU A 107 -3.64 -6.54 0.32
CA GLU A 107 -4.67 -5.56 0.02
C GLU A 107 -5.08 -4.87 1.31
N GLY A 108 -5.90 -3.86 1.23
CA GLY A 108 -6.35 -3.21 2.44
C GLY A 108 -7.13 -1.93 2.19
N ASP A 109 -7.15 -1.10 3.23
CA ASP A 109 -7.85 0.18 3.21
C ASP A 109 -7.08 1.19 4.03
N TYR A 110 -7.17 2.46 3.61
CA TYR A 110 -6.79 3.59 4.45
C TYR A 110 -8.04 4.23 5.02
N GLN A 111 -7.94 4.71 6.26
CA GLN A 111 -8.99 5.49 6.91
C GLN A 111 -8.60 6.96 6.83
N LEU A 112 -9.46 7.77 6.24
CA LEU A 112 -9.21 9.20 6.01
C LEU A 112 -10.37 10.02 6.57
N VAL A 113 -10.10 11.31 6.75
CA VAL A 113 -11.11 12.29 7.11
C VAL A 113 -10.92 13.51 6.21
N ASP A 114 -12.02 14.07 5.71
CA ASP A 114 -11.94 15.31 4.93
C ASP A 114 -11.95 16.53 5.85
N ASP A 115 -11.82 17.72 5.28
CA ASP A 115 -11.76 18.97 6.05
C ASP A 115 -13.11 19.34 6.69
N GLY A 116 -14.19 18.68 6.30
CA GLY A 116 -15.50 18.81 6.95
C GLY A 116 -15.72 17.83 8.10
N GLY A 117 -14.71 17.02 8.43
CA GLY A 117 -14.82 16.03 9.50
C GLY A 117 -15.49 14.73 9.10
N ASN A 118 -15.71 14.49 7.80
CA ASN A 118 -16.36 13.27 7.31
C ASN A 118 -15.32 12.17 7.15
N ALA A 119 -15.52 11.06 7.84
CA ALA A 119 -14.64 9.91 7.77
C ALA A 119 -15.03 9.01 6.58
N PHE A 120 -14.04 8.47 5.89
CA PHE A 120 -14.25 7.53 4.80
C PHE A 120 -13.04 6.62 4.64
N GLU A 121 -13.19 5.57 3.81
CA GLU A 121 -12.12 4.64 3.54
C GLU A 121 -11.77 4.68 2.05
N ALA A 122 -10.49 4.50 1.75
CA ALA A 122 -10.01 4.37 0.38
C ALA A 122 -9.33 3.02 0.23
N ALA A 123 -9.69 2.29 -0.81
CA ALA A 123 -9.17 0.95 -1.05
C ALA A 123 -7.70 1.00 -1.48
N ILE A 124 -6.91 0.08 -0.94
CA ILE A 124 -5.57 -0.22 -1.42
C ILE A 124 -5.73 -1.35 -2.43
N PRO A 125 -5.16 -1.24 -3.64
CA PRO A 125 -5.33 -2.29 -4.63
C PRO A 125 -4.68 -3.59 -4.16
N ARG A 126 -5.29 -4.72 -4.53
CA ARG A 126 -4.70 -6.03 -4.27
C ARG A 126 -3.49 -6.22 -5.19
N PHE A 127 -2.38 -6.69 -4.63
CA PHE A 127 -1.19 -6.99 -5.42
C PHE A 127 -0.50 -8.24 -4.89
N ALA A 128 0.18 -8.93 -5.79
CA ALA A 128 0.88 -10.16 -5.45
C ALA A 128 2.28 -9.85 -4.91
N LEU A 129 2.71 -10.65 -3.94
CA LEU A 129 4.08 -10.70 -3.46
C LEU A 129 4.71 -11.94 -4.11
N LEU A 130 5.58 -11.72 -5.07
CA LEU A 130 6.17 -12.80 -5.85
C LEU A 130 7.69 -12.69 -5.81
N THR A 131 8.35 -13.84 -5.87
CA THR A 131 9.80 -13.89 -6.10
C THR A 131 10.06 -14.05 -7.58
N PRO A 132 11.19 -13.53 -8.09
CA PRO A 132 11.55 -13.76 -9.49
C PRO A 132 11.69 -15.24 -9.78
N ALA A 133 11.34 -15.64 -10.99
CA ALA A 133 11.58 -17.01 -11.43
C ALA A 133 13.07 -17.31 -11.43
N ALA A 134 13.44 -18.50 -10.97
CA ALA A 134 14.83 -18.93 -10.91
C ALA A 134 15.37 -19.21 -12.31
#